data_ff4c8bd5587cfab6da6144dde831ddf4
#
_entry.id   ff4c8bd5587cfab6da6144dde831ddf4
#
_cell.length_a   1.000
_cell.length_b   1.000
_cell.length_c   1.000
_cell.angle_alpha   90.00
_cell.angle_beta   90.00
_cell.angle_gamma   90.00
#
_symmetry.space_group_name_H-M   'P 1'
#
loop_
_entity.id
_entity.type
_entity.pdbx_description
1 polymer ?
#
loop_
_entity_poly.entity_id
_entity_poly.type
_entity_poly.pdbx_seq_one_letter_code
_entity_poly.pdbx_strand_id
1 'polypeptide(L)'
;MEPPWWRRPSTLPLVLAVMALLIVIVGGSIRINDAGESCPEWPTCFGTWHFVVSEEAQGAYWDANPDQIDSRGEDHRYTVFQIFVEWFHRMLVGVIALPIVYNVVAMRKHRDHYGTPVERAAQFSALLLVIQATAGYVTVRYDNADWTVALHLSLACIFISGLLWQHLSMRITEGVEWRFLQAPRSFIDAHWKRVHSMTAAVGLLLVLGAWVSSCLLYTSPSPRD
;
A
#
# COMPACT_ATOMS: atom_id res chain seq x y z
N MET A 1 -0.34 -26.11 26.99
CA MET A 1 -0.25 -26.20 25.52
C MET A 1 -0.19 -24.78 24.97
N GLU A 2 0.83 -24.46 24.19
CA GLU A 2 0.91 -23.17 23.53
C GLU A 2 -0.20 -23.02 22.50
N PRO A 3 -0.78 -21.82 22.36
CA PRO A 3 -1.82 -21.60 21.34
C PRO A 3 -1.21 -21.80 19.93
N PRO A 4 -1.98 -22.36 18.99
CA PRO A 4 -1.54 -22.51 17.63
C PRO A 4 -1.18 -21.14 17.04
N TRP A 5 -0.24 -21.10 16.07
CA TRP A 5 0.36 -19.87 15.55
C TRP A 5 -0.69 -18.84 15.07
N TRP A 6 -1.81 -19.30 14.49
CA TRP A 6 -2.89 -18.42 13.99
C TRP A 6 -3.73 -17.75 15.08
N ARG A 7 -3.63 -18.22 16.35
CA ARG A 7 -4.29 -17.61 17.51
C ARG A 7 -3.35 -16.66 18.27
N ARG A 8 -2.09 -16.56 17.88
CA ARG A 8 -1.15 -15.66 18.53
C ARG A 8 -1.39 -14.22 18.06
N PRO A 9 -1.35 -13.23 18.97
CA PRO A 9 -1.51 -11.83 18.59
C PRO A 9 -0.52 -11.34 17.53
N SER A 10 0.69 -11.91 17.51
CA SER A 10 1.73 -11.60 16.50
C SER A 10 1.34 -11.96 15.08
N THR A 11 0.34 -12.82 14.87
CA THR A 11 -0.13 -13.19 13.53
C THR A 11 -0.88 -12.06 12.84
N LEU A 12 -1.55 -11.18 13.60
CA LEU A 12 -2.30 -10.06 13.03
C LEU A 12 -1.44 -9.14 12.14
N PRO A 13 -0.31 -8.57 12.60
CA PRO A 13 0.52 -7.73 11.73
C PRO A 13 1.09 -8.48 10.53
N LEU A 14 1.32 -9.79 10.60
CA LEU A 14 1.71 -10.60 9.45
C LEU A 14 0.59 -10.69 8.41
N VAL A 15 -0.64 -10.96 8.84
CA VAL A 15 -1.82 -10.99 7.96
C VAL A 15 -2.02 -9.63 7.30
N LEU A 16 -1.88 -8.54 8.06
CA LEU A 16 -1.97 -7.18 7.53
C LEU A 16 -0.88 -6.89 6.49
N ALA A 17 0.36 -7.36 6.72
CA ALA A 17 1.44 -7.23 5.75
C ALA A 17 1.16 -8.00 4.45
N VAL A 18 0.60 -9.21 4.54
CA VAL A 18 0.18 -10.00 3.37
C VAL A 18 -0.98 -9.31 2.63
N MET A 19 -1.99 -8.80 3.35
CA MET A 19 -3.08 -8.02 2.74
C MET A 19 -2.54 -6.76 2.03
N ALA A 20 -1.63 -6.03 2.66
CA ALA A 20 -0.99 -4.85 2.05
C ALA A 20 -0.21 -5.23 0.78
N LEU A 21 0.52 -6.35 0.78
CA LEU A 21 1.22 -6.85 -0.41
C LEU A 21 0.24 -7.17 -1.55
N LEU A 22 -0.89 -7.80 -1.24
CA LEU A 22 -1.94 -8.08 -2.23
C LEU A 22 -2.53 -6.77 -2.80
N ILE A 23 -2.73 -5.75 -1.96
CA ILE A 23 -3.18 -4.42 -2.40
C ILE A 23 -2.15 -3.79 -3.35
N VAL A 24 -0.85 -3.92 -3.08
CA VAL A 24 0.22 -3.44 -3.97
C VAL A 24 0.18 -4.18 -5.32
N ILE A 25 -0.05 -5.50 -5.33
CA ILE A 25 -0.17 -6.29 -6.56
C ILE A 25 -1.37 -5.79 -7.40
N VAL A 26 -2.53 -5.56 -6.76
CA VAL A 26 -3.70 -5.01 -7.45
C VAL A 26 -3.41 -3.59 -7.97
N GLY A 27 -2.70 -2.74 -7.19
CA GLY A 27 -2.23 -1.43 -7.64
C GLY A 27 -1.32 -1.49 -8.86
N GLY A 28 -0.42 -2.50 -8.92
CA GLY A 28 0.38 -2.79 -10.11
C GLY A 28 -0.48 -3.15 -11.33
N SER A 29 -1.56 -3.91 -11.11
CA SER A 29 -2.55 -4.25 -12.15
C SER A 29 -3.26 -3.02 -12.73
N ILE A 30 -3.62 -2.04 -11.88
CA ILE A 30 -4.19 -0.75 -12.29
C ILE A 30 -3.27 -0.08 -13.31
N ARG A 31 -1.97 -0.03 -12.98
CA ARG A 31 -0.98 0.62 -13.82
C ARG A 31 -0.77 -0.10 -15.17
N ILE A 32 -0.67 -1.45 -15.15
CA ILE A 32 -0.47 -2.25 -16.37
C ILE A 32 -1.67 -2.12 -17.34
N ASN A 33 -2.88 -1.95 -16.80
CA ASN A 33 -4.12 -1.84 -17.57
C ASN A 33 -4.52 -0.38 -17.85
N ASP A 34 -3.65 0.57 -17.52
CA ASP A 34 -3.90 1.98 -17.74
C ASP A 34 -5.24 2.46 -17.12
N ALA A 35 -5.49 2.01 -15.89
CA ALA A 35 -6.75 2.18 -15.18
C ALA A 35 -6.67 3.21 -14.03
N GLY A 36 -5.54 3.92 -13.88
CA GLY A 36 -5.27 4.74 -12.69
C GLY A 36 -6.09 6.02 -12.57
N GLU A 37 -6.87 6.36 -13.59
CA GLU A 37 -7.77 7.53 -13.63
C GLU A 37 -9.22 7.12 -13.88
N SER A 38 -9.51 5.81 -13.85
CA SER A 38 -10.83 5.27 -14.19
C SER A 38 -11.91 5.52 -13.13
N CYS A 39 -11.53 6.10 -11.98
CA CYS A 39 -12.45 6.56 -10.94
C CYS A 39 -12.07 8.00 -10.58
N PRO A 40 -12.68 9.02 -11.20
CA PRO A 40 -12.27 10.42 -11.09
C PRO A 40 -12.42 11.02 -9.69
N GLU A 41 -13.28 10.47 -8.88
CA GLU A 41 -13.56 10.96 -7.54
C GLU A 41 -13.28 9.89 -6.46
N TRP A 42 -13.35 10.27 -5.21
CA TRP A 42 -13.19 9.38 -4.07
C TRP A 42 -14.27 9.68 -3.01
N PRO A 43 -14.93 8.70 -2.40
CA PRO A 43 -14.68 7.25 -2.46
C PRO A 43 -15.41 6.50 -3.57
N THR A 44 -16.26 7.17 -4.32
CA THR A 44 -17.07 6.62 -5.41
C THR A 44 -16.31 6.59 -6.75
N CYS A 45 -16.92 6.01 -7.79
CA CYS A 45 -16.49 6.07 -9.16
C CYS A 45 -17.66 6.58 -10.01
N PHE A 46 -17.53 7.71 -10.69
CA PHE A 46 -18.59 8.34 -11.46
C PHE A 46 -19.90 8.52 -10.66
N GLY A 47 -19.80 8.97 -9.40
CA GLY A 47 -20.94 9.15 -8.50
C GLY A 47 -21.56 7.86 -7.94
N THR A 48 -21.00 6.69 -8.22
CA THR A 48 -21.58 5.40 -7.83
C THR A 48 -20.67 4.58 -6.92
N TRP A 49 -21.27 3.69 -6.10
CA TRP A 49 -20.55 2.74 -5.25
C TRP A 49 -20.21 1.41 -5.95
N HIS A 50 -20.56 1.27 -7.22
CA HIS A 50 -20.29 0.08 -8.03
C HIS A 50 -19.42 0.43 -9.24
N PHE A 51 -18.86 -0.59 -9.85
CA PHE A 51 -17.90 -0.46 -10.96
C PHE A 51 -18.54 -0.64 -12.36
N VAL A 52 -19.82 -0.95 -12.43
CA VAL A 52 -20.53 -1.10 -13.72
C VAL A 52 -21.11 0.26 -14.12
N VAL A 53 -20.32 1.02 -14.86
CA VAL A 53 -20.69 2.37 -15.35
C VAL A 53 -20.68 2.36 -16.85
N SER A 54 -21.83 2.64 -17.49
CA SER A 54 -21.95 2.70 -18.95
C SER A 54 -21.17 3.89 -19.52
N GLU A 55 -20.77 3.82 -20.78
CA GLU A 55 -20.09 4.94 -21.46
C GLU A 55 -20.95 6.21 -21.47
N GLU A 56 -22.27 6.07 -21.61
CA GLU A 56 -23.21 7.18 -21.53
C GLU A 56 -23.21 7.83 -20.12
N ALA A 57 -23.19 7.01 -19.05
CA ALA A 57 -23.11 7.52 -17.69
C ALA A 57 -21.77 8.21 -17.39
N GLN A 58 -20.66 7.71 -17.95
CA GLN A 58 -19.36 8.37 -17.87
C GLN A 58 -19.39 9.73 -18.57
N GLY A 59 -19.95 9.81 -19.78
CA GLY A 59 -20.13 11.09 -20.50
C GLY A 59 -20.96 12.09 -19.72
N ALA A 60 -22.12 11.68 -19.22
CA ALA A 60 -22.97 12.53 -18.40
C ALA A 60 -22.28 13.03 -17.12
N TYR A 61 -21.38 12.20 -16.54
CA TYR A 61 -20.57 12.61 -15.41
C TYR A 61 -19.54 13.69 -15.77
N TRP A 62 -18.85 13.55 -16.92
CA TRP A 62 -17.89 14.55 -17.43
C TRP A 62 -18.59 15.88 -17.74
N ASP A 63 -19.76 15.85 -18.37
CA ASP A 63 -20.57 17.04 -18.65
C ASP A 63 -20.95 17.80 -17.36
N ALA A 64 -21.23 17.06 -16.29
CA ALA A 64 -21.59 17.63 -15.00
C ALA A 64 -20.39 18.06 -14.15
N ASN A 65 -19.18 17.52 -14.40
CA ASN A 65 -17.97 17.73 -13.61
C ASN A 65 -16.74 18.01 -14.49
N PRO A 66 -16.72 19.10 -15.26
CA PRO A 66 -15.65 19.38 -16.22
C PRO A 66 -14.27 19.59 -15.56
N ASP A 67 -14.23 19.94 -14.29
CA ASP A 67 -13.00 20.08 -13.49
C ASP A 67 -12.36 18.75 -13.06
N GLN A 68 -13.06 17.64 -13.31
CA GLN A 68 -12.61 16.29 -12.99
C GLN A 68 -12.23 15.47 -14.23
N ILE A 69 -12.35 16.06 -15.42
CA ILE A 69 -11.88 15.44 -16.66
C ILE A 69 -10.37 15.24 -16.54
N ASP A 70 -9.93 13.98 -16.76
CA ASP A 70 -8.53 13.58 -16.65
C ASP A 70 -7.70 13.95 -17.89
N SER A 71 -6.43 13.60 -17.88
CA SER A 71 -5.46 13.91 -18.94
C SER A 71 -5.82 13.35 -20.33
N ARG A 72 -6.77 12.40 -20.42
CA ARG A 72 -7.23 11.76 -21.67
C ARG A 72 -8.34 12.51 -22.37
N GLY A 73 -8.96 13.46 -21.67
CA GLY A 73 -10.00 14.34 -22.22
C GLY A 73 -11.42 13.78 -22.09
N GLU A 74 -12.37 14.66 -22.42
CA GLU A 74 -13.81 14.43 -22.23
C GLU A 74 -14.42 13.29 -23.06
N ASP A 75 -13.78 12.96 -24.20
CA ASP A 75 -14.24 11.88 -25.10
C ASP A 75 -13.77 10.50 -24.68
N HIS A 76 -12.82 10.41 -23.73
CA HIS A 76 -12.32 9.13 -23.27
C HIS A 76 -13.35 8.37 -22.45
N ARG A 77 -13.45 7.05 -22.68
CA ARG A 77 -14.33 6.14 -21.93
C ARG A 77 -13.53 4.96 -21.42
N TYR A 78 -13.68 4.70 -20.13
CA TYR A 78 -13.05 3.57 -19.47
C TYR A 78 -13.88 2.31 -19.64
N THR A 79 -13.21 1.19 -19.84
CA THR A 79 -13.85 -0.13 -19.83
C THR A 79 -14.30 -0.51 -18.41
N VAL A 80 -15.31 -1.35 -18.32
CA VAL A 80 -15.79 -1.89 -17.02
C VAL A 80 -14.65 -2.57 -16.24
N PHE A 81 -13.70 -3.21 -16.94
CA PHE A 81 -12.56 -3.85 -16.29
C PHE A 81 -11.59 -2.83 -15.67
N GLN A 82 -11.30 -1.71 -16.32
CA GLN A 82 -10.47 -0.65 -15.77
C GLN A 82 -11.11 -0.06 -14.51
N ILE A 83 -12.40 0.31 -14.58
CA ILE A 83 -13.16 0.81 -13.43
C ILE A 83 -13.17 -0.23 -12.30
N PHE A 84 -13.39 -1.52 -12.62
CA PHE A 84 -13.39 -2.59 -11.63
C PHE A 84 -12.06 -2.70 -10.88
N VAL A 85 -10.93 -2.70 -11.57
CA VAL A 85 -9.62 -2.90 -10.92
C VAL A 85 -9.29 -1.74 -9.98
N GLU A 86 -9.58 -0.49 -10.38
CA GLU A 86 -9.37 0.67 -9.52
C GLU A 86 -10.36 0.70 -8.35
N TRP A 87 -11.64 0.47 -8.60
CA TRP A 87 -12.66 0.35 -7.56
C TRP A 87 -12.31 -0.74 -6.54
N PHE A 88 -11.90 -1.90 -7.02
CA PHE A 88 -11.54 -3.04 -6.18
C PHE A 88 -10.33 -2.72 -5.29
N HIS A 89 -9.31 -2.06 -5.84
CA HIS A 89 -8.17 -1.57 -5.06
C HIS A 89 -8.61 -0.65 -3.92
N ARG A 90 -9.47 0.32 -4.20
CA ARG A 90 -10.01 1.25 -3.20
C ARG A 90 -10.82 0.52 -2.12
N MET A 91 -11.62 -0.47 -2.48
CA MET A 91 -12.37 -1.29 -1.53
C MET A 91 -11.45 -2.09 -0.61
N LEU A 92 -10.37 -2.67 -1.14
CA LEU A 92 -9.37 -3.39 -0.33
C LEU A 92 -8.68 -2.46 0.68
N VAL A 93 -8.39 -1.21 0.30
CA VAL A 93 -7.84 -0.20 1.22
C VAL A 93 -8.85 0.13 2.34
N GLY A 94 -10.13 0.24 2.03
CA GLY A 94 -11.19 0.39 3.03
C GLY A 94 -11.29 -0.80 3.99
N VAL A 95 -11.20 -2.02 3.45
CA VAL A 95 -11.28 -3.25 4.24
C VAL A 95 -10.09 -3.40 5.19
N ILE A 96 -8.86 -3.11 4.75
CA ILE A 96 -7.67 -3.23 5.61
C ILE A 96 -7.65 -2.19 6.75
N ALA A 97 -8.37 -1.08 6.61
CA ALA A 97 -8.41 -0.02 7.63
C ALA A 97 -8.97 -0.53 8.97
N LEU A 98 -10.02 -1.38 8.93
CA LEU A 98 -10.64 -1.92 10.14
C LEU A 98 -9.68 -2.77 11.00
N PRO A 99 -9.00 -3.80 10.45
CA PRO A 99 -8.05 -4.57 11.24
C PRO A 99 -6.77 -3.78 11.59
N ILE A 100 -6.41 -2.71 10.87
CA ILE A 100 -5.34 -1.80 11.31
C ILE A 100 -5.76 -1.04 12.58
N VAL A 101 -6.97 -0.50 12.64
CA VAL A 101 -7.49 0.14 13.85
C VAL A 101 -7.56 -0.86 15.01
N TYR A 102 -8.03 -2.07 14.74
CA TYR A 102 -8.04 -3.14 15.73
C TYR A 102 -6.62 -3.47 16.23
N ASN A 103 -5.62 -3.50 15.34
CA ASN A 103 -4.21 -3.72 15.72
C ASN A 103 -3.72 -2.65 16.72
N VAL A 104 -4.04 -1.37 16.50
CA VAL A 104 -3.69 -0.28 17.43
C VAL A 104 -4.33 -0.51 18.81
N VAL A 105 -5.64 -0.80 18.83
CA VAL A 105 -6.36 -1.04 20.08
C VAL A 105 -5.82 -2.25 20.82
N ALA A 106 -5.53 -3.36 20.10
CA ALA A 106 -4.99 -4.58 20.66
C ALA A 106 -3.58 -4.34 21.26
N MET A 107 -2.69 -3.63 20.55
CA MET A 107 -1.34 -3.35 21.04
C MET A 107 -1.34 -2.37 22.21
N ARG A 108 -2.25 -1.42 22.26
CA ARG A 108 -2.42 -0.57 23.42
C ARG A 108 -2.87 -1.36 24.66
N LYS A 109 -3.79 -2.33 24.47
CA LYS A 109 -4.27 -3.21 25.54
C LYS A 109 -3.18 -4.18 26.04
N HIS A 110 -2.30 -4.62 25.15
CA HIS A 110 -1.22 -5.57 25.47
C HIS A 110 0.16 -4.91 25.62
N ARG A 111 0.19 -3.59 25.87
CA ARG A 111 1.42 -2.81 25.99
C ARG A 111 2.39 -3.35 27.05
N ASP A 112 1.85 -3.78 28.21
CA ASP A 112 2.69 -4.30 29.31
C ASP A 112 3.41 -5.61 28.94
N HIS A 113 2.85 -6.36 27.99
CA HIS A 113 3.42 -7.61 27.51
C HIS A 113 4.40 -7.41 26.33
N TYR A 114 4.02 -6.62 25.31
CA TYR A 114 4.82 -6.44 24.07
C TYR A 114 5.72 -5.20 24.11
N GLY A 115 5.48 -4.30 25.04
CA GLY A 115 6.25 -3.07 25.20
C GLY A 115 5.78 -1.90 24.31
N THR A 116 6.19 -0.71 24.73
CA THR A 116 5.89 0.56 24.02
C THR A 116 6.35 0.60 22.55
N PRO A 117 7.50 0.01 22.17
CA PRO A 117 7.92 0.05 20.76
C PRO A 117 6.93 -0.63 19.80
N VAL A 118 6.32 -1.76 20.22
CA VAL A 118 5.33 -2.49 19.42
C VAL A 118 4.02 -1.70 19.33
N GLU A 119 3.58 -1.07 20.41
CA GLU A 119 2.42 -0.16 20.39
C GLU A 119 2.64 1.00 19.43
N ARG A 120 3.82 1.66 19.50
CA ARG A 120 4.18 2.75 18.57
C ARG A 120 4.24 2.30 17.13
N ALA A 121 4.70 1.09 16.85
CA ALA A 121 4.70 0.54 15.49
C ALA A 121 3.27 0.36 14.95
N ALA A 122 2.33 -0.11 15.78
CA ALA A 122 0.93 -0.20 15.40
C ALA A 122 0.33 1.18 15.10
N GLN A 123 0.59 2.18 15.96
CA GLN A 123 0.15 3.57 15.74
C GLN A 123 0.76 4.17 14.47
N PHE A 124 2.06 3.93 14.24
CA PHE A 124 2.74 4.38 13.02
C PHE A 124 2.16 3.74 11.76
N SER A 125 1.82 2.45 11.80
CA SER A 125 1.15 1.78 10.68
C SER A 125 -0.22 2.39 10.40
N ALA A 126 -1.00 2.75 11.43
CA ALA A 126 -2.28 3.43 11.24
C ALA A 126 -2.10 4.84 10.62
N LEU A 127 -1.11 5.60 11.09
CA LEU A 127 -0.77 6.89 10.49
C LEU A 127 -0.32 6.74 9.04
N LEU A 128 0.54 5.77 8.75
CA LEU A 128 0.98 5.49 7.38
C LEU A 128 -0.16 5.08 6.47
N LEU A 129 -1.18 4.36 6.96
CA LEU A 129 -2.36 4.04 6.16
C LEU A 129 -3.10 5.30 5.71
N VAL A 130 -3.25 6.29 6.61
CA VAL A 130 -3.88 7.58 6.26
C VAL A 130 -3.03 8.34 5.24
N ILE A 131 -1.72 8.41 5.46
CA ILE A 131 -0.78 9.05 4.52
C ILE A 131 -0.83 8.34 3.16
N GLN A 132 -0.89 7.02 3.16
CA GLN A 132 -0.96 6.19 1.96
C GLN A 132 -2.25 6.43 1.17
N ALA A 133 -3.40 6.51 1.84
CA ALA A 133 -4.67 6.83 1.20
C ALA A 133 -4.66 8.24 0.60
N THR A 134 -4.10 9.21 1.32
CA THR A 134 -3.91 10.58 0.81
C THR A 134 -2.97 10.61 -0.39
N ALA A 135 -1.84 9.89 -0.34
CA ALA A 135 -0.92 9.80 -1.47
C ALA A 135 -1.57 9.16 -2.70
N GLY A 136 -2.42 8.13 -2.51
CA GLY A 136 -3.20 7.53 -3.59
C GLY A 136 -4.20 8.52 -4.23
N TYR A 137 -4.90 9.31 -3.41
CA TYR A 137 -5.75 10.40 -3.91
C TYR A 137 -4.95 11.43 -4.72
N VAL A 138 -3.80 11.86 -4.20
CA VAL A 138 -2.90 12.80 -4.89
C VAL A 138 -2.43 12.21 -6.23
N THR A 139 -2.13 10.91 -6.29
CA THR A 139 -1.72 10.24 -7.52
C THR A 139 -2.77 10.37 -8.62
N VAL A 140 -4.04 10.13 -8.31
CA VAL A 140 -5.14 10.31 -9.27
C VAL A 140 -5.31 11.79 -9.64
N ARG A 141 -5.27 12.70 -8.67
CA ARG A 141 -5.47 14.14 -8.92
C ARG A 141 -4.35 14.80 -9.75
N TYR A 142 -3.18 14.20 -9.82
CA TYR A 142 -2.04 14.65 -10.63
C TYR A 142 -1.83 13.73 -11.85
N ASP A 143 -2.89 13.14 -12.39
CA ASP A 143 -2.90 12.34 -13.62
C ASP A 143 -1.78 11.28 -13.62
N ASN A 144 -1.62 10.58 -12.49
CA ASN A 144 -0.59 9.56 -12.28
C ASN A 144 0.86 10.02 -12.55
N ALA A 145 1.16 11.31 -12.28
CA ALA A 145 2.51 11.83 -12.43
C ALA A 145 3.54 10.91 -11.76
N ASP A 146 4.67 10.67 -12.43
CA ASP A 146 5.68 9.67 -12.06
C ASP A 146 6.13 9.75 -10.60
N TRP A 147 6.34 10.97 -10.10
CA TRP A 147 6.78 11.19 -8.72
C TRP A 147 5.70 10.82 -7.69
N THR A 148 4.41 11.01 -8.00
CA THR A 148 3.31 10.65 -7.11
C THR A 148 3.18 9.14 -6.97
N VAL A 149 3.30 8.43 -8.09
CA VAL A 149 3.27 6.95 -8.13
C VAL A 149 4.49 6.38 -7.39
N ALA A 150 5.68 6.91 -7.63
CA ALA A 150 6.90 6.50 -6.94
C ALA A 150 6.80 6.73 -5.42
N LEU A 151 6.27 7.89 -5.01
CA LEU A 151 6.03 8.20 -3.60
C LEU A 151 5.03 7.22 -2.97
N HIS A 152 3.89 7.00 -3.63
CA HIS A 152 2.85 6.09 -3.16
C HIS A 152 3.37 4.66 -2.98
N LEU A 153 4.12 4.13 -3.94
CA LEU A 153 4.73 2.80 -3.85
C LEU A 153 5.80 2.73 -2.75
N SER A 154 6.63 3.77 -2.62
CA SER A 154 7.65 3.83 -1.56
C SER A 154 7.03 3.81 -0.15
N LEU A 155 5.95 4.57 0.06
CA LEU A 155 5.19 4.58 1.30
C LEU A 155 4.57 3.21 1.58
N ALA A 156 4.07 2.50 0.55
CA ALA A 156 3.55 1.14 0.71
C ALA A 156 4.64 0.15 1.16
N CYS A 157 5.86 0.26 0.64
CA CYS A 157 7.00 -0.55 1.09
C CYS A 157 7.35 -0.27 2.56
N ILE A 158 7.33 0.99 2.99
CA ILE A 158 7.57 1.38 4.39
C ILE A 158 6.45 0.82 5.28
N PHE A 159 5.20 0.90 4.85
CA PHE A 159 4.05 0.36 5.57
C PHE A 159 4.17 -1.15 5.81
N ILE A 160 4.45 -1.92 4.76
CA ILE A 160 4.66 -3.38 4.85
C ILE A 160 5.85 -3.69 5.77
N SER A 161 6.97 -2.97 5.62
CA SER A 161 8.16 -3.15 6.46
C SER A 161 7.86 -2.89 7.94
N GLY A 162 7.06 -1.88 8.26
CA GLY A 162 6.63 -1.58 9.62
C GLY A 162 5.79 -2.70 10.24
N LEU A 163 4.85 -3.26 9.48
CA LEU A 163 4.03 -4.40 9.91
C LEU A 163 4.87 -5.67 10.12
N LEU A 164 5.81 -5.95 9.24
CA LEU A 164 6.73 -7.09 9.39
C LEU A 164 7.65 -6.91 10.59
N TRP A 165 8.16 -5.70 10.81
CA TRP A 165 8.95 -5.40 12.01
C TRP A 165 8.13 -5.61 13.28
N GLN A 166 6.87 -5.14 13.31
CA GLN A 166 5.96 -5.36 14.42
C GLN A 166 5.74 -6.85 14.67
N HIS A 167 5.45 -7.64 13.62
CA HIS A 167 5.31 -9.09 13.70
C HIS A 167 6.56 -9.76 14.34
N LEU A 168 7.74 -9.48 13.79
CA LEU A 168 8.99 -10.07 14.26
C LEU A 168 9.28 -9.71 15.72
N SER A 169 9.06 -8.45 16.10
CA SER A 169 9.26 -8.00 17.49
C SER A 169 8.32 -8.70 18.46
N MET A 170 7.06 -8.90 18.08
CA MET A 170 6.10 -9.64 18.90
C MET A 170 6.47 -11.11 19.01
N ARG A 171 6.94 -11.75 17.95
CA ARG A 171 7.37 -13.16 17.94
C ARG A 171 8.56 -13.39 18.88
N ILE A 172 9.50 -12.45 18.93
CA ILE A 172 10.63 -12.51 19.89
C ILE A 172 10.10 -12.48 21.33
N THR A 173 9.15 -11.61 21.63
CA THR A 173 8.51 -11.53 22.96
C THR A 173 7.74 -12.81 23.31
N GLU A 174 7.12 -13.46 22.32
CA GLU A 174 6.43 -14.74 22.47
C GLU A 174 7.35 -15.95 22.62
N GLY A 175 8.68 -15.73 22.71
CA GLY A 175 9.68 -16.78 22.93
C GLY A 175 9.96 -17.65 21.70
N VAL A 176 9.66 -17.17 20.49
CA VAL A 176 10.00 -17.89 19.27
C VAL A 176 11.46 -17.71 18.96
N GLU A 177 12.22 -18.77 19.11
CA GLU A 177 13.63 -18.83 18.74
C GLU A 177 13.77 -19.00 17.21
N TRP A 178 14.19 -17.93 16.54
CA TRP A 178 14.59 -17.99 15.15
C TRP A 178 16.05 -18.43 15.08
N ARG A 179 16.32 -19.72 14.96
CA ARG A 179 17.69 -20.27 14.95
C ARG A 179 18.62 -19.58 13.95
N PHE A 180 18.10 -19.14 12.80
CA PHE A 180 18.87 -18.42 11.79
C PHE A 180 19.06 -16.91 12.10
N LEU A 181 18.38 -16.36 13.12
CA LEU A 181 18.56 -14.97 13.59
C LEU A 181 19.36 -14.89 14.90
N GLN A 182 19.78 -16.00 15.47
CA GLN A 182 20.61 -16.05 16.67
C GLN A 182 22.09 -15.80 16.34
N ALA A 183 22.38 -14.63 15.77
CA ALA A 183 23.77 -14.22 15.60
C ALA A 183 24.35 -13.75 16.94
N PRO A 184 25.59 -14.15 17.29
CA PRO A 184 26.29 -13.63 18.45
C PRO A 184 26.33 -12.10 18.43
N ARG A 185 26.21 -11.45 19.60
CA ARG A 185 26.27 -9.96 19.67
C ARG A 185 27.52 -9.40 19.02
N SER A 186 28.67 -10.05 19.23
CA SER A 186 29.93 -9.67 18.57
C SER A 186 29.84 -9.66 17.04
N PHE A 187 29.12 -10.59 16.46
CA PHE A 187 28.85 -10.60 15.00
C PHE A 187 27.93 -9.45 14.58
N ILE A 188 26.87 -9.21 15.35
CA ILE A 188 25.94 -8.10 15.08
C ILE A 188 26.69 -6.77 15.14
N ASP A 189 27.48 -6.53 16.21
CA ASP A 189 28.24 -5.30 16.41
C ASP A 189 29.28 -5.09 15.29
N ALA A 190 29.96 -6.14 14.88
CA ALA A 190 30.94 -6.08 13.78
C ALA A 190 30.33 -5.81 12.42
N HIS A 191 29.07 -6.20 12.19
CA HIS A 191 28.39 -6.07 10.90
C HIS A 191 27.30 -5.01 10.87
N TRP A 192 27.02 -4.32 11.98
CA TRP A 192 25.96 -3.34 12.14
C TRP A 192 25.95 -2.30 11.01
N LYS A 193 27.09 -1.65 10.78
CA LYS A 193 27.20 -0.62 9.72
C LYS A 193 26.95 -1.19 8.33
N ARG A 194 27.45 -2.41 8.05
CA ARG A 194 27.24 -3.07 6.74
C ARG A 194 25.77 -3.43 6.52
N VAL A 195 25.11 -4.01 7.52
CA VAL A 195 23.68 -4.35 7.43
C VAL A 195 22.85 -3.11 7.19
N HIS A 196 23.10 -2.00 7.93
CA HIS A 196 22.35 -0.76 7.75
C HIS A 196 22.63 -0.11 6.38
N SER A 197 23.88 -0.11 5.92
CA SER A 197 24.20 0.42 4.60
C SER A 197 23.54 -0.39 3.47
N MET A 198 23.51 -1.72 3.59
CA MET A 198 22.83 -2.59 2.64
C MET A 198 21.30 -2.37 2.66
N THR A 199 20.69 -2.25 3.84
CA THR A 199 19.27 -1.96 3.98
C THR A 199 18.91 -0.60 3.36
N ALA A 200 19.74 0.42 3.61
CA ALA A 200 19.56 1.74 3.00
C ALA A 200 19.72 1.69 1.47
N ALA A 201 20.72 0.94 0.96
CA ALA A 201 20.91 0.76 -0.47
C ALA A 201 19.73 0.05 -1.13
N VAL A 202 19.19 -1.01 -0.51
CA VAL A 202 17.98 -1.70 -0.99
C VAL A 202 16.77 -0.76 -0.98
N GLY A 203 16.59 0.02 0.10
CA GLY A 203 15.54 1.04 0.17
C GLY A 203 15.65 2.08 -0.95
N LEU A 204 16.85 2.59 -1.21
CA LEU A 204 17.11 3.51 -2.32
C LEU A 204 16.82 2.87 -3.67
N LEU A 205 17.24 1.63 -3.88
CA LEU A 205 16.96 0.90 -5.14
C LEU A 205 15.47 0.67 -5.36
N LEU A 206 14.68 0.42 -4.31
CA LEU A 206 13.22 0.32 -4.40
C LEU A 206 12.60 1.66 -4.85
N VAL A 207 13.03 2.78 -4.27
CA VAL A 207 12.55 4.12 -4.65
C VAL A 207 12.93 4.46 -6.08
N LEU A 208 14.19 4.24 -6.46
CA LEU A 208 14.67 4.48 -7.83
C LEU A 208 13.98 3.54 -8.83
N GLY A 209 13.78 2.27 -8.47
CA GLY A 209 13.05 1.32 -9.31
C GLY A 209 11.59 1.72 -9.54
N ALA A 210 10.93 2.22 -8.49
CA ALA A 210 9.58 2.76 -8.60
C ALA A 210 9.54 3.98 -9.54
N TRP A 211 10.52 4.88 -9.42
CA TRP A 211 10.65 6.05 -10.29
C TRP A 211 10.88 5.65 -11.75
N VAL A 212 11.85 4.78 -12.02
CA VAL A 212 12.16 4.31 -13.39
C VAL A 212 10.96 3.57 -14.00
N SER A 213 10.29 2.71 -13.23
CA SER A 213 9.07 2.03 -13.68
C SER A 213 7.96 3.03 -14.04
N SER A 214 7.86 4.13 -13.31
CA SER A 214 6.89 5.19 -13.60
C SER A 214 7.21 5.90 -14.93
N CYS A 215 8.44 6.34 -15.12
CA CYS A 215 8.87 7.05 -16.33
C CYS A 215 8.75 6.17 -17.59
N LEU A 216 9.17 4.91 -17.54
CA LEU A 216 9.22 4.05 -18.72
C LEU A 216 7.84 3.64 -19.26
N LEU A 217 6.83 3.54 -18.41
CA LEU A 217 5.47 3.16 -18.84
C LEU A 217 4.74 4.29 -19.58
N TYR A 218 5.11 5.55 -19.34
CA TYR A 218 4.51 6.70 -20.02
C TYR A 218 5.28 7.16 -21.29
N THR A 219 6.52 6.70 -21.46
CA THR A 219 7.37 7.11 -22.61
C THR A 219 7.32 6.11 -23.77
N SER A 220 6.66 4.96 -23.64
CA SER A 220 6.45 4.09 -24.80
C SER A 220 5.40 4.72 -25.72
N PRO A 221 5.75 5.00 -27.01
CA PRO A 221 4.76 5.50 -27.96
C PRO A 221 3.60 4.52 -28.04
N SER A 222 2.36 5.07 -28.00
CA SER A 222 1.18 4.28 -28.25
C SER A 222 1.34 3.55 -29.58
N PRO A 223 1.03 2.25 -29.71
CA PRO A 223 1.05 1.55 -30.99
C PRO A 223 0.03 2.09 -32.02
N ARG A 224 -0.55 3.23 -31.76
CA ARG A 224 -1.63 3.86 -32.57
C ARG A 224 -1.26 5.23 -33.12
N ASP A 225 -0.01 5.69 -32.98
CA ASP A 225 0.52 6.91 -33.66
C ASP A 225 1.17 6.55 -34.98
#